data_53aa64b6c16d90374fb172063bdea572
#
_entry.id   53aa64b6c16d90374fb172063bdea572
#
_cell.length_a   1.000
_cell.length_b   1.000
_cell.length_c   1.000
_cell.angle_alpha   90.00
_cell.angle_beta   90.00
_cell.angle_gamma   90.00
#
_symmetry.space_group_name_H-M   'P 1'
#
loop_
_entity.id
_entity.type
_entity.pdbx_description
1 polymer ?
#
loop_
_entity_poly.entity_id
_entity_poly.type
_entity_poly.pdbx_seq_one_letter_code
_entity_poly.pdbx_strand_id
1 'polypeptide(L)'
;MSKIRYNKARFLLSAHTLAQLPGDQGVEVGFAGRSNTGKSSVINAITGNHKLARISKTPGRTRQLNFFELSPDIRLVDLPGYGYARVSAKLKQHWGNTLAGYFEDRRSLTGLMLIMDIRHPLTAFDQQMLDWCLSADLRVHILLNKADKLSYGAGLKMLQTIRKQLAEKQITVQLFSVLKQTGVDEARQVLNNWLGHEKVNYGLNTGD
;
A
#
# COMPACT_ATOMS: atom_id res chain seq x y z
N MET A 1 7.48 -3.82 -22.89
CA MET A 1 6.50 -3.54 -21.80
C MET A 1 5.83 -2.20 -22.04
N SER A 2 4.51 -2.12 -22.10
CA SER A 2 3.78 -0.86 -22.23
C SER A 2 3.92 -0.05 -20.94
N LYS A 3 4.23 1.25 -21.07
CA LYS A 3 4.38 2.18 -19.94
C LYS A 3 3.05 2.26 -19.17
N ILE A 4 3.04 1.97 -17.86
CA ILE A 4 1.86 2.08 -17.02
C ILE A 4 1.37 3.54 -17.03
N ARG A 5 0.09 3.72 -17.34
CA ARG A 5 -0.54 5.05 -17.40
C ARG A 5 -1.31 5.34 -16.11
N TYR A 6 -0.62 5.76 -15.07
CA TYR A 6 -1.21 6.05 -13.75
C TYR A 6 -2.38 7.03 -13.81
N ASN A 7 -2.34 8.02 -14.71
CA ASN A 7 -3.41 9.02 -14.89
C ASN A 7 -4.70 8.45 -15.50
N LYS A 8 -4.69 7.20 -15.96
CA LYS A 8 -5.87 6.46 -16.44
C LYS A 8 -6.52 5.62 -15.35
N ALA A 9 -5.97 5.66 -14.14
CA ALA A 9 -6.54 4.96 -13.00
C ALA A 9 -8.03 5.33 -12.81
N ARG A 10 -8.88 4.32 -12.65
CA ARG A 10 -10.31 4.46 -12.40
C ARG A 10 -10.75 3.60 -11.22
N PHE A 11 -11.74 4.06 -10.49
CA PHE A 11 -12.36 3.26 -9.44
C PHE A 11 -13.04 2.02 -10.08
N LEU A 12 -12.76 0.85 -9.55
CA LEU A 12 -13.34 -0.41 -10.00
C LEU A 12 -14.50 -0.82 -9.07
N LEU A 13 -14.19 -1.11 -7.81
CA LEU A 13 -15.18 -1.52 -6.80
C LEU A 13 -14.64 -1.31 -5.38
N SER A 14 -15.54 -1.45 -4.40
CA SER A 14 -15.19 -1.56 -2.98
C SER A 14 -15.66 -2.90 -2.43
N ALA A 15 -14.80 -3.59 -1.66
CA ALA A 15 -15.09 -4.87 -1.06
C ALA A 15 -15.07 -4.78 0.47
N HIS A 16 -16.10 -5.32 1.14
CA HIS A 16 -16.18 -5.46 2.60
C HIS A 16 -15.75 -6.84 3.08
N THR A 17 -15.86 -7.84 2.22
CA THR A 17 -15.56 -9.24 2.49
C THR A 17 -14.71 -9.82 1.37
N LEU A 18 -14.03 -10.94 1.64
CA LEU A 18 -13.21 -11.64 0.65
C LEU A 18 -14.05 -12.10 -0.56
N ALA A 19 -15.30 -12.48 -0.36
CA ALA A 19 -16.19 -12.90 -1.44
C ALA A 19 -16.55 -11.78 -2.44
N GLN A 20 -16.35 -10.51 -2.07
CA GLN A 20 -16.62 -9.35 -2.94
C GLN A 20 -15.37 -8.89 -3.72
N LEU A 21 -14.23 -9.55 -3.52
CA LEU A 21 -13.01 -9.23 -4.24
C LEU A 21 -13.19 -9.48 -5.75
N PRO A 22 -12.51 -8.68 -6.60
CA PRO A 22 -12.46 -9.00 -8.02
C PRO A 22 -11.72 -10.32 -8.25
N GLY A 23 -11.87 -10.93 -9.42
CA GLY A 23 -11.16 -12.16 -9.79
C GLY A 23 -9.67 -12.07 -9.46
N ASP A 24 -9.10 -13.15 -8.92
CA ASP A 24 -7.69 -13.22 -8.48
C ASP A 24 -6.75 -13.46 -9.68
N GLN A 25 -6.77 -12.53 -10.63
CA GLN A 25 -5.97 -12.54 -11.84
C GLN A 25 -5.23 -11.21 -11.99
N GLY A 26 -4.13 -11.22 -12.74
CA GLY A 26 -3.30 -10.03 -12.96
C GLY A 26 -2.41 -9.71 -11.75
N VAL A 27 -2.15 -8.42 -11.55
CA VAL A 27 -1.19 -7.92 -10.56
C VAL A 27 -1.80 -6.81 -9.73
N GLU A 28 -1.65 -6.88 -8.41
CA GLU A 28 -2.15 -5.90 -7.46
C GLU A 28 -1.02 -5.39 -6.56
N VAL A 29 -1.08 -4.09 -6.24
CA VAL A 29 -0.26 -3.50 -5.18
C VAL A 29 -1.16 -2.83 -4.16
N GLY A 30 -1.03 -3.26 -2.90
CA GLY A 30 -1.77 -2.70 -1.78
C GLY A 30 -1.15 -1.38 -1.28
N PHE A 31 -2.00 -0.48 -0.79
CA PHE A 31 -1.62 0.74 -0.08
C PHE A 31 -2.18 0.67 1.33
N ALA A 32 -1.30 0.61 2.32
CA ALA A 32 -1.66 0.58 3.73
C ALA A 32 -1.08 1.78 4.48
N GLY A 33 -1.62 2.08 5.63
CA GLY A 33 -1.12 3.13 6.50
C GLY A 33 -2.11 3.46 7.61
N ARG A 34 -1.58 3.98 8.71
CA ARG A 34 -2.43 4.47 9.79
C ARG A 34 -3.33 5.58 9.29
N SER A 35 -4.42 5.75 9.99
CA SER A 35 -5.28 6.90 9.74
C SER A 35 -4.49 8.20 9.81
N ASN A 36 -4.84 9.11 8.91
CA ASN A 36 -4.22 10.44 8.79
C ASN A 36 -2.72 10.44 8.39
N THR A 37 -2.12 9.33 7.97
CA THR A 37 -0.78 9.34 7.35
C THR A 37 -0.78 9.96 5.96
N GLY A 38 -1.95 10.12 5.35
CA GLY A 38 -2.11 10.70 4.02
C GLY A 38 -2.19 9.67 2.89
N LYS A 39 -2.56 8.40 3.19
CA LYS A 39 -2.64 7.30 2.23
C LYS A 39 -3.42 7.66 0.94
N SER A 40 -4.66 8.14 1.05
CA SER A 40 -5.46 8.52 -0.12
C SER A 40 -4.84 9.68 -0.91
N SER A 41 -4.18 10.62 -0.22
CA SER A 41 -3.45 11.71 -0.87
C SER A 41 -2.22 11.21 -1.63
N VAL A 42 -1.53 10.19 -1.08
CA VAL A 42 -0.39 9.51 -1.74
C VAL A 42 -0.86 8.79 -3.00
N ILE A 43 -1.95 8.01 -2.93
CA ILE A 43 -2.55 7.35 -4.10
C ILE A 43 -2.90 8.38 -5.18
N ASN A 44 -3.53 9.48 -4.81
CA ASN A 44 -3.88 10.55 -5.74
C ASN A 44 -2.64 11.21 -6.36
N ALA A 45 -1.58 11.45 -5.58
CA ALA A 45 -0.32 12.01 -6.10
C ALA A 45 0.37 11.06 -7.08
N ILE A 46 0.48 9.78 -6.74
CA ILE A 46 1.08 8.75 -7.60
C ILE A 46 0.29 8.60 -8.90
N THR A 47 -1.03 8.61 -8.83
CA THR A 47 -1.88 8.47 -10.03
C THR A 47 -2.02 9.76 -10.83
N GLY A 48 -1.69 10.92 -10.25
CA GLY A 48 -1.96 12.23 -10.87
C GLY A 48 -3.47 12.52 -10.98
N ASN A 49 -4.32 11.80 -10.25
CA ASN A 49 -5.77 11.97 -10.22
C ASN A 49 -6.23 12.38 -8.82
N HIS A 50 -6.44 13.67 -8.61
CA HIS A 50 -6.76 14.24 -7.28
C HIS A 50 -8.10 13.78 -6.70
N LYS A 51 -8.95 13.11 -7.46
CA LYS A 51 -10.29 12.66 -7.05
C LYS A 51 -10.44 11.13 -7.03
N LEU A 52 -9.39 10.38 -7.32
CA LEU A 52 -9.44 8.92 -7.41
C LEU A 52 -9.75 8.28 -6.05
N ALA A 53 -8.86 8.46 -5.09
CA ALA A 53 -9.08 8.01 -3.72
C ALA A 53 -9.73 9.13 -2.90
N ARG A 54 -10.84 8.84 -2.24
CA ARG A 54 -11.55 9.83 -1.41
C ARG A 54 -10.74 10.19 -0.18
N ILE A 55 -10.42 11.46 -0.03
CA ILE A 55 -9.75 11.98 1.16
C ILE A 55 -10.83 12.27 2.20
N SER A 56 -10.87 11.51 3.29
CA SER A 56 -11.78 11.76 4.41
C SER A 56 -11.02 12.38 5.58
N LYS A 57 -11.55 13.46 6.12
CA LYS A 57 -11.07 14.05 7.39
C LYS A 57 -11.62 13.30 8.61
N THR A 58 -12.70 12.54 8.43
CA THR A 58 -13.32 11.77 9.50
C THR A 58 -12.63 10.40 9.61
N PRO A 59 -12.02 10.12 10.75
CA PRO A 59 -11.35 8.86 11.00
C PRO A 59 -12.33 7.66 10.96
N GLY A 60 -11.90 6.49 10.40
CA GLY A 60 -12.69 5.24 10.38
C GLY A 60 -13.76 5.15 9.30
N ARG A 61 -13.79 6.06 8.33
CA ARG A 61 -14.81 6.06 7.29
C ARG A 61 -14.53 5.02 6.19
N THR A 62 -13.26 4.77 5.87
CA THR A 62 -12.88 3.76 4.88
C THR A 62 -12.73 2.42 5.59
N ARG A 63 -13.75 1.58 5.46
CA ARG A 63 -13.84 0.24 6.06
C ARG A 63 -13.76 -0.87 5.02
N GLN A 64 -13.39 -0.51 3.81
CA GLN A 64 -13.44 -1.35 2.62
C GLN A 64 -12.08 -1.38 1.96
N LEU A 65 -11.81 -2.45 1.23
CA LEU A 65 -10.75 -2.49 0.24
C LEU A 65 -11.30 -1.79 -1.02
N ASN A 66 -10.65 -0.70 -1.43
CA ASN A 66 -11.05 0.00 -2.65
C ASN A 66 -10.09 -0.34 -3.76
N PHE A 67 -10.60 -0.89 -4.84
CA PHE A 67 -9.83 -1.30 -6.00
C PHE A 67 -9.86 -0.22 -7.07
N PHE A 68 -8.68 0.14 -7.57
CA PHE A 68 -8.49 1.06 -8.67
C PHE A 68 -7.79 0.33 -9.81
N GLU A 69 -8.39 0.33 -10.97
CA GLU A 69 -7.85 -0.30 -12.17
C GLU A 69 -6.97 0.68 -12.94
N LEU A 70 -5.75 0.26 -13.28
CA LEU A 70 -4.84 0.97 -14.19
C LEU A 70 -4.93 0.41 -15.61
N SER A 71 -5.17 -0.88 -15.72
CA SER A 71 -5.46 -1.64 -16.94
C SER A 71 -6.22 -2.92 -16.54
N PRO A 72 -6.76 -3.72 -17.47
CA PRO A 72 -7.56 -4.91 -17.14
C PRO A 72 -6.92 -5.84 -16.10
N ASP A 73 -5.60 -5.96 -16.11
CA ASP A 73 -4.87 -6.89 -15.24
C ASP A 73 -4.02 -6.21 -14.17
N ILE A 74 -4.07 -4.88 -14.05
CA ILE A 74 -3.25 -4.13 -13.10
C ILE A 74 -4.13 -3.28 -12.20
N ARG A 75 -4.01 -3.48 -10.89
CA ARG A 75 -4.81 -2.79 -9.88
C ARG A 75 -3.97 -2.21 -8.75
N LEU A 76 -4.41 -1.07 -8.25
CA LEU A 76 -3.98 -0.52 -6.96
C LEU A 76 -5.12 -0.75 -5.97
N VAL A 77 -4.78 -1.10 -4.73
CA VAL A 77 -5.76 -1.43 -3.70
C VAL A 77 -5.56 -0.54 -2.49
N ASP A 78 -6.53 0.33 -2.21
CA ASP A 78 -6.55 1.17 -1.01
C ASP A 78 -7.11 0.36 0.16
N LEU A 79 -6.22 -0.08 1.05
CA LEU A 79 -6.58 -0.86 2.23
C LEU A 79 -7.18 0.03 3.31
N PRO A 80 -8.06 -0.49 4.18
CA PRO A 80 -8.58 0.25 5.32
C PRO A 80 -7.46 0.82 6.18
N GLY A 81 -7.59 2.07 6.59
CA GLY A 81 -6.65 2.67 7.54
C GLY A 81 -6.72 1.98 8.90
N TYR A 82 -5.58 1.68 9.51
CA TYR A 82 -5.49 1.05 10.82
C TYR A 82 -5.15 2.04 11.93
N GLY A 83 -5.10 1.56 13.19
CA GLY A 83 -4.66 2.37 14.33
C GLY A 83 -5.73 3.26 14.94
N TYR A 84 -7.01 2.93 14.77
CA TYR A 84 -8.11 3.65 15.42
C TYR A 84 -8.34 3.18 16.85
N ALA A 85 -8.23 4.12 17.81
CA ALA A 85 -8.57 3.85 19.21
C ALA A 85 -10.08 3.61 19.45
N ARG A 86 -10.94 4.21 18.61
CA ARG A 86 -12.41 4.22 18.79
C ARG A 86 -13.19 3.21 17.95
N VAL A 87 -12.58 2.12 17.52
CA VAL A 87 -13.26 1.08 16.76
C VAL A 87 -13.58 -0.08 17.73
N SER A 88 -14.81 -0.63 17.65
CA SER A 88 -15.20 -1.75 18.49
C SER A 88 -14.30 -2.97 18.28
N ALA A 89 -14.09 -3.78 19.34
CA ALA A 89 -13.26 -4.98 19.27
C ALA A 89 -13.73 -5.93 18.16
N LYS A 90 -15.05 -6.12 18.00
CA LYS A 90 -15.66 -6.95 16.96
C LYS A 90 -15.29 -6.49 15.54
N LEU A 91 -15.24 -5.16 15.31
CA LEU A 91 -14.89 -4.61 13.99
C LEU A 91 -13.38 -4.72 13.72
N LYS A 92 -12.53 -4.58 14.77
CA LYS A 92 -11.09 -4.83 14.66
C LYS A 92 -10.80 -6.27 14.28
N GLN A 93 -11.50 -7.22 14.91
CA GLN A 93 -11.37 -8.63 14.63
C GLN A 93 -11.82 -8.98 13.21
N HIS A 94 -12.97 -8.45 12.76
CA HIS A 94 -13.45 -8.66 11.38
C HIS A 94 -12.45 -8.14 10.34
N TRP A 95 -11.86 -6.97 10.58
CA TRP A 95 -10.83 -6.43 9.68
C TRP A 95 -9.54 -7.23 9.72
N GLY A 96 -9.13 -7.68 10.91
CA GLY A 96 -7.97 -8.55 11.04
C GLY A 96 -8.14 -9.80 10.19
N ASN A 97 -9.26 -10.47 10.27
CA ASN A 97 -9.56 -11.67 9.50
C ASN A 97 -9.62 -11.39 7.99
N THR A 98 -10.26 -10.29 7.57
CA THR A 98 -10.36 -9.94 6.14
C THR A 98 -9.01 -9.56 5.55
N LEU A 99 -8.18 -8.79 6.29
CA LEU A 99 -6.84 -8.41 5.83
C LEU A 99 -5.88 -9.61 5.86
N ALA A 100 -5.96 -10.47 6.88
CA ALA A 100 -5.15 -11.68 6.95
C ALA A 100 -5.43 -12.58 5.73
N GLY A 101 -6.70 -12.93 5.48
CA GLY A 101 -7.05 -13.70 4.29
C GLY A 101 -6.70 -13.01 2.98
N TYR A 102 -6.78 -11.67 2.90
CA TYR A 102 -6.35 -10.94 1.72
C TYR A 102 -4.83 -11.05 1.50
N PHE A 103 -4.01 -11.02 2.56
CA PHE A 103 -2.56 -11.18 2.44
C PHE A 103 -2.12 -12.62 2.21
N GLU A 104 -2.80 -13.59 2.84
CA GLU A 104 -2.43 -15.01 2.77
C GLU A 104 -2.87 -15.66 1.47
N ASP A 105 -4.09 -15.37 1.00
CA ASP A 105 -4.72 -16.12 -0.11
C ASP A 105 -4.65 -15.39 -1.46
N ARG A 106 -4.38 -14.06 -1.47
CA ARG A 106 -4.46 -13.26 -2.68
C ARG A 106 -3.23 -13.41 -3.56
N ARG A 107 -3.32 -14.22 -4.61
CA ARG A 107 -2.21 -14.50 -5.54
C ARG A 107 -1.80 -13.30 -6.40
N SER A 108 -2.77 -12.46 -6.79
CA SER A 108 -2.50 -11.25 -7.58
C SER A 108 -1.79 -10.16 -6.77
N LEU A 109 -1.81 -10.20 -5.43
CA LEU A 109 -1.11 -9.23 -4.58
C LEU A 109 0.40 -9.48 -4.61
N THR A 110 1.17 -8.51 -5.12
CA THR A 110 2.62 -8.64 -5.32
C THR A 110 3.46 -7.82 -4.37
N GLY A 111 2.85 -6.88 -3.65
CA GLY A 111 3.56 -6.04 -2.70
C GLY A 111 2.67 -5.01 -2.04
N LEU A 112 3.23 -4.35 -1.02
CA LEU A 112 2.55 -3.33 -0.22
C LEU A 112 3.35 -2.03 -0.17
N MET A 113 2.73 -0.92 -0.56
CA MET A 113 3.18 0.43 -0.24
C MET A 113 2.67 0.80 1.14
N LEU A 114 3.57 0.97 2.12
CA LEU A 114 3.23 1.29 3.49
C LEU A 114 3.50 2.76 3.79
N ILE A 115 2.45 3.53 4.04
CA ILE A 115 2.50 4.96 4.23
C ILE A 115 2.60 5.31 5.72
N MET A 116 3.72 5.88 6.13
CA MET A 116 3.97 6.33 7.49
C MET A 116 4.13 7.86 7.53
N ASP A 117 3.66 8.49 8.61
CA ASP A 117 4.00 9.89 8.87
C ASP A 117 5.46 9.94 9.35
N ILE A 118 6.32 10.69 8.65
CA ILE A 118 7.77 10.77 8.94
C ILE A 118 8.06 11.23 10.37
N ARG A 119 7.15 11.94 11.02
CA ARG A 119 7.31 12.44 12.39
C ARG A 119 7.13 11.34 13.45
N HIS A 120 6.41 10.26 13.10
CA HIS A 120 6.07 9.15 13.99
C HIS A 120 6.05 7.82 13.22
N PRO A 121 7.18 7.40 12.62
CA PRO A 121 7.28 6.14 11.87
C PRO A 121 7.40 4.95 12.82
N LEU A 122 7.19 3.76 12.28
CA LEU A 122 7.36 2.47 12.96
C LEU A 122 6.61 2.35 14.29
N THR A 123 5.38 2.85 14.36
CA THR A 123 4.52 2.64 15.53
C THR A 123 4.19 1.15 15.69
N ALA A 124 3.67 0.74 16.86
CA ALA A 124 3.30 -0.66 17.11
C ALA A 124 2.36 -1.23 16.03
N PHE A 125 1.44 -0.42 15.50
CA PHE A 125 0.57 -0.84 14.40
C PHE A 125 1.30 -0.94 13.05
N ASP A 126 2.30 -0.10 12.80
CA ASP A 126 3.14 -0.20 11.61
C ASP A 126 4.00 -1.47 11.67
N GLN A 127 4.55 -1.80 12.85
CA GLN A 127 5.30 -3.03 13.08
C GLN A 127 4.43 -4.28 12.83
N GLN A 128 3.22 -4.31 13.38
CA GLN A 128 2.27 -5.40 13.15
C GLN A 128 1.96 -5.58 11.65
N MET A 129 1.80 -4.50 10.90
CA MET A 129 1.58 -4.55 9.46
C MET A 129 2.80 -5.10 8.72
N LEU A 130 4.01 -4.70 9.13
CA LEU A 130 5.25 -5.24 8.57
C LEU A 130 5.39 -6.74 8.85
N ASP A 131 5.09 -7.18 10.08
CA ASP A 131 5.16 -8.60 10.45
C ASP A 131 4.19 -9.45 9.62
N TRP A 132 2.96 -8.98 9.37
CA TRP A 132 2.02 -9.65 8.49
C TRP A 132 2.52 -9.75 7.05
N CYS A 133 3.07 -8.66 6.51
CA CYS A 133 3.62 -8.68 5.15
C CYS A 133 4.80 -9.65 5.02
N LEU A 134 5.68 -9.67 6.01
CA LEU A 134 6.84 -10.57 6.02
C LEU A 134 6.41 -12.03 6.15
N SER A 135 5.40 -12.33 6.99
CA SER A 135 4.84 -13.68 7.13
C SER A 135 4.19 -14.17 5.83
N ALA A 136 3.64 -13.26 5.03
CA ALA A 136 3.03 -13.55 3.73
C ALA A 136 4.02 -13.45 2.55
N ASP A 137 5.33 -13.31 2.81
CA ASP A 137 6.38 -13.10 1.80
C ASP A 137 6.08 -11.97 0.81
N LEU A 138 5.42 -10.92 1.29
CA LEU A 138 5.08 -9.75 0.48
C LEU A 138 6.22 -8.75 0.45
N ARG A 139 6.53 -8.25 -0.74
CA ARG A 139 7.45 -7.11 -0.91
C ARG A 139 6.86 -5.86 -0.26
N VAL A 140 7.66 -5.14 0.52
CA VAL A 140 7.22 -3.92 1.20
C VAL A 140 8.10 -2.74 0.81
N HIS A 141 7.44 -1.62 0.49
CA HIS A 141 8.09 -0.34 0.29
C HIS A 141 7.45 0.73 1.18
N ILE A 142 8.26 1.36 2.04
CA ILE A 142 7.79 2.38 2.99
C ILE A 142 7.93 3.76 2.38
N LEU A 143 6.82 4.51 2.39
CA LEU A 143 6.79 5.93 2.05
C LEU A 143 6.72 6.75 3.35
N LEU A 144 7.84 7.38 3.74
CA LEU A 144 7.89 8.33 4.86
C LEU A 144 7.26 9.65 4.40
N ASN A 145 5.92 9.68 4.45
CA ASN A 145 5.12 10.80 3.97
C ASN A 145 5.18 12.01 4.91
N LYS A 146 4.82 13.16 4.38
CA LYS A 146 4.89 14.48 5.03
C LYS A 146 6.35 14.91 5.32
N ALA A 147 7.28 14.51 4.46
CA ALA A 147 8.69 14.90 4.59
C ALA A 147 8.88 16.43 4.60
N ASP A 148 7.93 17.19 4.03
CA ASP A 148 7.86 18.65 4.08
C ASP A 148 7.67 19.23 5.50
N LYS A 149 7.32 18.42 6.48
CA LYS A 149 7.19 18.82 7.90
C LYS A 149 8.50 18.79 8.68
N LEU A 150 9.57 18.30 8.07
CA LEU A 150 10.93 18.31 8.64
C LEU A 150 11.86 19.13 7.75
N SER A 151 12.97 19.61 8.33
CA SER A 151 14.06 20.13 7.51
C SER A 151 14.67 19.01 6.67
N TYR A 152 15.32 19.35 5.56
CA TYR A 152 15.96 18.37 4.67
C TYR A 152 16.91 17.44 5.41
N GLY A 153 17.81 18.00 6.24
CA GLY A 153 18.76 17.21 7.03
C GLY A 153 18.08 16.29 8.06
N ALA A 154 17.01 16.77 8.73
CA ALA A 154 16.24 15.94 9.66
C ALA A 154 15.50 14.81 8.92
N GLY A 155 14.96 15.07 7.75
CA GLY A 155 14.34 14.06 6.89
C GLY A 155 15.32 12.96 6.46
N LEU A 156 16.51 13.34 6.02
CA LEU A 156 17.57 12.38 5.65
C LEU A 156 18.05 11.55 6.86
N LYS A 157 18.23 12.18 8.01
CA LYS A 157 18.60 11.46 9.25
C LYS A 157 17.53 10.43 9.62
N MET A 158 16.25 10.80 9.54
CA MET A 158 15.16 9.88 9.80
C MET A 158 15.16 8.71 8.81
N LEU A 159 15.31 8.97 7.51
CA LEU A 159 15.39 7.94 6.47
C LEU A 159 16.52 6.94 6.76
N GLN A 160 17.73 7.42 7.12
CA GLN A 160 18.87 6.58 7.47
C GLN A 160 18.60 5.74 8.72
N THR A 161 17.97 6.33 9.75
CA THR A 161 17.59 5.64 10.98
C THR A 161 16.64 4.47 10.67
N ILE A 162 15.59 4.71 9.89
CA ILE A 162 14.63 3.67 9.53
C ILE A 162 15.27 2.57 8.66
N ARG A 163 16.10 2.95 7.69
CA ARG A 163 16.86 1.99 6.87
C ARG A 163 17.74 1.09 7.73
N LYS A 164 18.44 1.65 8.73
CA LYS A 164 19.28 0.86 9.65
C LYS A 164 18.45 -0.10 10.51
N GLN A 165 17.28 0.33 11.01
CA GLN A 165 16.38 -0.52 11.80
C GLN A 165 15.78 -1.68 11.01
N LEU A 166 15.67 -1.53 9.69
CA LEU A 166 15.07 -2.51 8.79
C LEU A 166 16.10 -3.23 7.89
N ALA A 167 17.40 -3.06 8.17
CA ALA A 167 18.48 -3.54 7.28
C ALA A 167 18.47 -5.06 7.03
N GLU A 168 18.03 -5.84 8.01
CA GLU A 168 17.94 -7.31 7.90
C GLU A 168 16.66 -7.79 7.19
N LYS A 169 15.73 -6.86 6.91
CA LYS A 169 14.45 -7.14 6.25
C LYS A 169 14.52 -6.68 4.80
N GLN A 170 13.92 -7.42 3.89
CA GLN A 170 13.84 -7.02 2.46
C GLN A 170 12.81 -5.89 2.26
N ILE A 171 12.99 -4.79 3.00
CA ILE A 171 12.10 -3.63 3.01
C ILE A 171 12.84 -2.42 2.46
N THR A 172 12.28 -1.76 1.48
CA THR A 172 12.83 -0.51 0.95
C THR A 172 12.10 0.70 1.51
N VAL A 173 12.81 1.83 1.65
CA VAL A 173 12.28 3.05 2.30
C VAL A 173 12.71 4.29 1.53
N GLN A 174 11.77 5.22 1.32
CA GLN A 174 12.05 6.54 0.73
C GLN A 174 11.34 7.68 1.47
N LEU A 175 11.81 8.90 1.24
CA LEU A 175 11.07 10.12 1.61
C LEU A 175 9.92 10.36 0.63
N PHE A 176 8.81 10.88 1.15
CA PHE A 176 7.67 11.25 0.32
C PHE A 176 7.01 12.54 0.83
N SER A 177 6.58 13.41 -0.08
CA SER A 177 5.73 14.56 0.24
C SER A 177 4.72 14.80 -0.86
N VAL A 178 3.44 14.65 -0.54
CA VAL A 178 2.35 15.02 -1.45
C VAL A 178 2.39 16.50 -1.77
N LEU A 179 2.68 17.35 -0.77
CA LEU A 179 2.67 18.80 -0.94
C LEU A 179 3.80 19.30 -1.85
N LYS A 180 4.98 18.72 -1.72
CA LYS A 180 6.19 19.09 -2.50
C LYS A 180 6.41 18.18 -3.72
N GLN A 181 5.55 17.20 -3.95
CA GLN A 181 5.69 16.16 -4.99
C GLN A 181 7.03 15.40 -4.92
N THR A 182 7.66 15.38 -3.74
CA THR A 182 8.92 14.66 -3.51
C THR A 182 8.66 13.17 -3.46
N GLY A 183 9.47 12.37 -4.15
CA GLY A 183 9.43 10.91 -4.10
C GLY A 183 8.33 10.26 -4.95
N VAL A 184 7.58 11.04 -5.74
CA VAL A 184 6.48 10.49 -6.56
C VAL A 184 7.03 9.59 -7.68
N ASP A 185 8.08 10.02 -8.37
CA ASP A 185 8.62 9.24 -9.49
C ASP A 185 9.40 8.02 -9.01
N GLU A 186 10.09 8.10 -7.87
CA GLU A 186 10.73 6.95 -7.22
C GLU A 186 9.69 5.91 -6.79
N ALA A 187 8.56 6.33 -6.21
CA ALA A 187 7.47 5.44 -5.85
C ALA A 187 6.86 4.76 -7.10
N ARG A 188 6.71 5.51 -8.22
CA ARG A 188 6.29 4.94 -9.50
C ARG A 188 7.29 3.93 -10.06
N GLN A 189 8.59 4.15 -9.90
CA GLN A 189 9.62 3.18 -10.31
C GLN A 189 9.47 1.86 -9.55
N VAL A 190 9.28 1.91 -8.23
CA VAL A 190 9.02 0.71 -7.41
C VAL A 190 7.75 0.01 -7.88
N LEU A 191 6.67 0.75 -8.09
CA LEU A 191 5.42 0.20 -8.61
C LEU A 191 5.58 -0.42 -10.00
N ASN A 192 6.30 0.23 -10.92
CA ASN A 192 6.56 -0.31 -12.26
C ASN A 192 7.31 -1.65 -12.19
N ASN A 193 8.27 -1.76 -11.28
CA ASN A 193 9.00 -3.01 -11.06
C ASN A 193 8.09 -4.13 -10.53
N TRP A 194 7.15 -3.82 -9.66
CA TRP A 194 6.25 -4.81 -9.09
C TRP A 194 5.09 -5.19 -10.02
N LEU A 195 4.53 -4.20 -10.72
CA LEU A 195 3.40 -4.38 -11.64
C LEU A 195 3.82 -4.87 -13.03
N GLY A 196 5.09 -4.74 -13.39
CA GLY A 196 5.65 -5.17 -14.67
C GLY A 196 6.20 -6.61 -14.65
N HIS A 197 6.38 -7.22 -13.48
CA HIS A 197 6.71 -8.63 -13.38
C HIS A 197 5.42 -9.45 -13.51
N GLU A 198 5.13 -9.97 -14.71
CA GLU A 198 4.25 -11.13 -14.84
C GLU A 198 4.80 -12.22 -13.90
N LYS A 199 3.99 -12.68 -12.95
CA LYS A 199 4.32 -13.93 -12.24
C LYS A 199 4.45 -14.99 -13.32
N VAL A 200 5.65 -15.50 -13.53
CA VAL A 200 5.89 -16.68 -14.35
C VAL A 200 4.90 -17.74 -13.83
N ASN A 201 3.92 -18.07 -14.64
CA ASN A 201 3.05 -19.22 -14.38
C ASN A 201 3.95 -20.43 -14.25
N TYR A 202 4.20 -20.88 -13.04
CA TYR A 202 4.60 -22.25 -12.80
C TYR A 202 3.39 -23.11 -13.18
N GLY A 203 3.27 -23.37 -14.47
CA GLY A 203 2.38 -24.40 -14.99
C GLY A 203 2.81 -25.69 -14.32
N LEU A 204 1.97 -26.20 -13.45
CA LEU A 204 1.97 -27.61 -13.10
C LEU A 204 1.73 -28.36 -14.42
N ASN A 205 2.80 -28.76 -15.09
CA ASN A 205 2.74 -29.83 -16.06
C ASN A 205 2.35 -31.10 -15.27
N THR A 206 1.05 -31.34 -15.19
CA THR A 206 0.54 -32.70 -15.01
C THR A 206 0.74 -33.38 -16.34
N GLY A 207 1.94 -33.88 -16.59
CA GLY A 207 2.22 -34.84 -17.65
C GLY A 207 1.55 -36.16 -17.30
N ASP A 208 0.86 -36.69 -18.27
CA ASP A 208 0.28 -38.03 -18.35
C ASP A 208 1.22 -39.16 -17.90
#